data_ffe26475ace0880af4e0653352791cc1
#
_entry.id   ffe26475ace0880af4e0653352791cc1
#
_cell.length_a   1.000
_cell.length_b   1.000
_cell.length_c   1.000
_cell.angle_alpha   90.00
_cell.angle_beta   90.00
_cell.angle_gamma   90.00
#
_symmetry.space_group_name_H-M   'P 1'
#
loop_
_entity.id
_entity.type
_entity.pdbx_description
1 polymer ?
#
loop_
_entity_poly.entity_id
_entity_poly.type
_entity_poly.pdbx_seq_one_letter_code
_entity_poly.pdbx_strand_id
1 'polypeptide(L)' 'MKRALFPGSFDPFTKGHLDTVERAAKLFDEVVIGVFINTSKKSLFPPEERMTLITKAVSHLPNVKVM' A
#
# COMPACT_ATOMS: atom_id res chain seq x y z
N MET A 1 -10.15 -2.03 18.57
CA MET A 1 -9.11 -2.18 17.53
C MET A 1 -8.92 -0.88 16.75
N LYS A 2 -7.71 -0.40 16.65
CA LYS A 2 -7.41 0.78 15.84
C LYS A 2 -6.95 0.35 14.46
N ARG A 3 -7.60 0.86 13.43
CA ARG A 3 -7.33 0.51 12.04
C ARG A 3 -7.07 1.79 11.22
N ALA A 4 -6.08 1.75 10.36
CA ALA A 4 -5.75 2.85 9.48
C ALA A 4 -5.98 2.46 8.02
N LEU A 5 -6.45 3.41 7.23
CA LEU A 5 -6.60 3.24 5.79
C LEU A 5 -5.58 4.14 5.10
N PHE A 6 -4.80 3.53 4.20
CA PHE A 6 -3.77 4.25 3.44
C PHE A 6 -4.08 4.15 1.96
N PRO A 7 -4.89 5.07 1.42
CA PRO A 7 -5.30 5.00 0.02
C PRO A 7 -4.30 5.67 -0.92
N GLY A 8 -4.20 5.16 -2.13
CA GLY A 8 -3.37 5.77 -3.15
C GLY A 8 -3.33 4.95 -4.43
N SER A 9 -2.80 5.52 -5.49
CA SER A 9 -2.60 4.79 -6.74
C SER A 9 -1.31 3.99 -6.74
N PHE A 10 -0.30 4.45 -5.99
CA PHE A 10 1.01 3.77 -5.83
C PHE A 10 1.61 3.33 -7.16
N ASP A 11 1.81 4.28 -8.02
CA ASP A 11 2.33 4.02 -9.37
C ASP A 11 3.59 4.87 -9.62
N PRO A 12 4.76 4.45 -9.09
CA PRO A 12 5.00 3.27 -8.26
C PRO A 12 4.83 3.49 -6.74
N PHE A 13 4.87 2.40 -5.97
CA PHE A 13 4.93 2.45 -4.52
C PHE A 13 6.38 2.73 -4.11
N THR A 14 6.63 3.91 -3.59
CA THR A 14 7.98 4.39 -3.29
C THR A 14 8.42 4.06 -1.86
N LYS A 15 9.71 4.31 -1.58
CA LYS A 15 10.24 4.16 -0.22
C LYS A 15 9.54 5.08 0.78
N GLY A 16 9.13 6.27 0.34
CA GLY A 16 8.37 7.18 1.19
C GLY A 16 7.03 6.59 1.60
N HIS A 17 6.34 5.94 0.67
CA HIS A 17 5.10 5.24 0.97
C HIS A 17 5.35 4.12 1.98
N LEU A 18 6.40 3.33 1.77
CA LEU A 18 6.73 2.23 2.67
C LEU A 18 7.05 2.74 4.07
N ASP A 19 7.82 3.81 4.19
CA ASP A 19 8.16 4.39 5.49
C ASP A 19 6.90 4.81 6.24
N THR A 20 5.96 5.45 5.55
CA THR A 20 4.69 5.86 6.15
C THR A 20 3.89 4.65 6.64
N VAL A 21 3.82 3.60 5.83
CA VAL A 21 3.11 2.38 6.18
C VAL A 21 3.77 1.69 7.39
N GLU A 22 5.09 1.64 7.41
CA GLU A 22 5.81 1.03 8.54
C GLU A 22 5.55 1.78 9.85
N ARG A 23 5.51 3.10 9.79
CA ARG A 23 5.18 3.91 10.97
C ARG A 23 3.75 3.67 11.42
N ALA A 24 2.82 3.65 10.48
CA ALA A 24 1.42 3.37 10.79
C ALA A 24 1.24 1.97 11.39
N ALA A 25 1.96 0.99 10.90
CA ALA A 25 1.89 -0.38 11.38
C ALA A 25 2.30 -0.49 12.87
N LYS A 26 3.15 0.42 13.34
CA LYS A 26 3.56 0.46 14.75
C LYS A 26 2.51 1.13 15.63
N LEU A 27 1.71 2.03 15.07
CA LEU A 27 0.75 2.83 15.82
C LEU A 27 -0.66 2.24 15.83
N PHE A 28 -1.00 1.44 14.82
CA PHE A 28 -2.33 0.88 14.65
C PHE A 28 -2.29 -0.64 14.71
N ASP A 29 -3.42 -1.22 15.10
CA ASP A 29 -3.56 -2.68 15.15
C ASP A 29 -3.58 -3.29 13.75
N GLU A 30 -4.13 -2.54 12.79
CA GLU A 30 -4.18 -2.98 11.41
C GLU A 30 -4.05 -1.78 10.48
N VAL A 31 -3.31 -1.96 9.39
CA VAL A 31 -3.19 -0.97 8.33
C VAL A 31 -3.66 -1.60 7.03
N VAL A 32 -4.57 -0.91 6.34
CA VAL A 32 -5.09 -1.37 5.05
C VAL A 32 -4.62 -0.41 3.97
N ILE A 33 -3.88 -0.94 3.00
CA ILE A 33 -3.45 -0.17 1.84
C ILE A 33 -4.50 -0.35 0.75
N GLY A 34 -5.19 0.73 0.41
CA GLY A 34 -6.20 0.72 -0.64
C GLY A 34 -5.60 1.20 -1.96
N VAL A 35 -5.50 0.33 -2.95
CA VAL A 35 -4.94 0.68 -4.25
C VAL A 35 -6.05 1.11 -5.18
N PHE A 36 -5.99 2.36 -5.65
CA PHE A 36 -6.96 2.88 -6.60
C PHE A 36 -6.45 2.67 -8.01
N ILE A 37 -7.37 2.20 -8.87
CA ILE A 37 -7.10 2.04 -10.29
C ILE A 37 -7.71 3.23 -11.01
N ASN A 38 -6.86 4.03 -11.65
CA ASN A 38 -7.32 5.16 -12.44
C ASN A 38 -7.28 4.79 -13.92
N THR A 39 -8.46 4.53 -14.49
CA THR A 39 -8.57 4.11 -15.90
C THR A 39 -8.38 5.24 -16.88
N SER A 40 -8.43 6.50 -16.43
CA SER A 40 -8.30 7.65 -17.30
C SER A 40 -6.87 8.11 -17.54
N LYS A 41 -5.90 7.59 -16.80
CA LYS A 41 -4.48 7.93 -16.93
C LYS A 41 -3.66 6.70 -17.31
N LYS A 42 -2.61 6.94 -18.09
CA LYS A 42 -1.63 5.89 -18.36
C LYS A 42 -0.82 5.66 -17.10
N SER A 43 -0.79 4.44 -16.63
CA SER A 43 -0.01 4.04 -15.47
C SER A 43 1.37 3.56 -15.89
N LEU A 44 2.37 3.78 -15.03
CA LEU A 44 3.71 3.23 -15.24
C LEU A 44 3.70 1.71 -15.13
N PHE A 45 2.86 1.19 -14.24
CA PHE A 45 2.74 -0.25 -14.03
C PHE A 45 1.27 -0.68 -14.08
N PRO A 46 1.00 -1.88 -14.60
CA PRO A 46 -0.35 -2.45 -14.52
C PRO A 46 -0.79 -2.62 -13.07
N PRO A 47 -2.11 -2.59 -12.79
CA PRO A 47 -2.60 -2.76 -11.42
C PRO A 47 -2.09 -4.02 -10.73
N GLU A 48 -2.01 -5.12 -11.48
CA GLU A 48 -1.53 -6.40 -10.94
C GLU A 48 -0.08 -6.31 -10.45
N GLU A 49 0.78 -5.65 -11.24
CA GLU A 49 2.17 -5.47 -10.85
C GLU A 49 2.29 -4.56 -9.64
N ARG A 50 1.49 -3.51 -9.57
CA ARG A 50 1.47 -2.62 -8.42
C ARG A 50 1.09 -3.37 -7.14
N MET A 51 0.05 -4.19 -7.21
CA MET A 51 -0.38 -5.01 -6.08
C MET A 51 0.73 -5.97 -5.63
N THR A 52 1.40 -6.60 -6.59
CA THR A 52 2.49 -7.51 -6.30
C THR A 52 3.65 -6.81 -5.62
N LEU A 53 4.06 -5.65 -6.15
CA LEU A 53 5.16 -4.87 -5.59
C LEU A 53 4.85 -4.41 -4.17
N ILE A 54 3.64 -3.91 -3.94
CA ILE A 54 3.24 -3.45 -2.61
C ILE A 54 3.19 -4.62 -1.64
N THR A 55 2.62 -5.74 -2.04
CA THR A 55 2.52 -6.91 -1.19
C THR A 55 3.90 -7.40 -0.76
N LYS A 56 4.85 -7.43 -1.70
CA LYS A 56 6.23 -7.81 -1.38
C LYS A 56 6.89 -6.80 -0.44
N ALA A 57 6.67 -5.51 -0.69
CA ALA A 57 7.30 -4.46 0.10
C ALA A 57 6.84 -4.49 1.56
N VAL A 58 5.60 -4.90 1.82
CA VAL A 58 5.05 -4.93 3.18
C VAL A 58 4.97 -6.33 3.77
N SER A 59 5.59 -7.31 3.12
CA SER A 59 5.51 -8.72 3.56
C SER A 59 6.09 -8.94 4.96
N HIS A 60 6.97 -8.06 5.43
CA HIS A 60 7.54 -8.12 6.77
C HIS A 60 6.62 -7.51 7.84
N LEU A 61 5.49 -6.95 7.45
CA LEU A 61 4.55 -6.28 8.35
C LEU A 61 3.28 -7.13 8.47
N PRO A 62 3.12 -7.91 9.55
CA PRO A 62 2.01 -8.88 9.65
C PRO A 62 0.63 -8.24 9.79
N ASN A 63 0.57 -6.98 10.23
CA ASN A 63 -0.69 -6.29 10.42
C ASN A 63 -1.07 -5.36 9.25
N VAL A 64 -0.37 -5.46 8.13
CA VAL A 64 -0.66 -4.67 6.93
C VAL A 64 -1.32 -5.55 5.88
N LYS A 65 -2.43 -5.06 5.35
CA LYS A 65 -3.18 -5.72 4.27
C LYS A 65 -3.23 -4.82 3.05
N VAL A 66 -3.24 -5.43 1.88
CA VAL A 66 -3.33 -4.72 0.60
C VAL A 66 -4.63 -5.12 -0.09
N MET A 67 -5.39 -4.13 -0.52
CA MET A 67 -6.69 -4.35 -1.18
C MET A 67 -6.78 -3.60 -2.51
#